data_ac16dd623b7179123c5ad62db5f3f6af
#
_entry.id   ac16dd623b7179123c5ad62db5f3f6af
#
_cell.length_a   1.000
_cell.length_b   1.000
_cell.length_c   1.000
_cell.angle_alpha   90.00
_cell.angle_beta   90.00
_cell.angle_gamma   90.00
#
_symmetry.space_group_name_H-M   'P 1'
#
loop_
_entity.id
_entity.type
_entity.pdbx_description
1 polymer ?
#
loop_
_entity_poly.entity_id
_entity_poly.type
_entity_poly.pdbx_seq_one_letter_code
_entity_poly.pdbx_strand_id
1 'polypeptide(L)'
;INKGEYVALMGPSGSGKSTLMNLLGCLDTPTSGTYILNGNDVSKMHDDDLAEIRNKEIGFVFQTFNLLPRTTALDNVALPMIYAGYSKPERIERAKEVLTQVGLSDRMDHQPNQLSGGQRQRVAVARALVNKPSIILADEPTGNLDSKTSVEIMKLFGDIHAAGNTVILVTHEEDIAAYAHRIIRLRDGLIESDNANPKHL
;
A
#
# COMPACT_ATOMS: atom_id res chain seq x y z
N ILE A 1 8.72 12.51 4.36
CA ILE A 1 8.85 11.53 3.26
C ILE A 1 8.55 12.27 1.96
N ASN A 2 9.43 12.13 0.98
CA ASN A 2 9.31 12.81 -0.30
C ASN A 2 8.73 11.88 -1.38
N LYS A 3 8.26 12.47 -2.48
CA LYS A 3 7.79 11.72 -3.63
C LYS A 3 8.93 10.85 -4.20
N GLY A 4 8.61 9.59 -4.49
CA GLY A 4 9.55 8.61 -5.05
C GLY A 4 10.52 8.01 -4.01
N GLU A 5 10.29 8.20 -2.71
CA GLU A 5 11.05 7.47 -1.68
C GLU A 5 10.47 6.06 -1.44
N TYR A 6 11.36 5.14 -1.09
CA TYR A 6 11.01 3.83 -0.55
C TYR A 6 11.44 3.77 0.91
N VAL A 7 10.47 3.85 1.82
CA VAL A 7 10.70 4.03 3.26
C VAL A 7 10.12 2.88 4.05
N ALA A 8 10.85 2.37 5.03
CA ALA A 8 10.32 1.48 6.05
C ALA A 8 10.06 2.23 7.36
N LEU A 9 8.86 2.10 7.90
CA LEU A 9 8.49 2.53 9.25
C LEU A 9 8.57 1.33 10.17
N MET A 10 9.51 1.35 11.10
CA MET A 10 9.77 0.27 12.04
C MET A 10 9.51 0.69 13.48
N GLY A 11 9.42 -0.30 14.36
CA GLY A 11 9.34 -0.09 15.80
C GLY A 11 8.59 -1.24 16.49
N PRO A 12 8.73 -1.39 17.81
CA PRO A 12 8.03 -2.42 18.58
C PRO A 12 6.51 -2.22 18.57
N SER A 13 5.77 -3.21 19.07
CA SER A 13 4.32 -3.05 19.30
C SER A 13 4.07 -1.86 20.24
N GLY A 14 3.07 -1.06 19.94
CA GLY A 14 2.74 0.15 20.72
C GLY A 14 3.61 1.38 20.42
N SER A 15 4.58 1.31 19.50
CA SER A 15 5.43 2.47 19.18
C SER A 15 4.76 3.60 18.39
N GLY A 16 3.49 3.44 17.98
CA GLY A 16 2.74 4.44 17.21
C GLY A 16 2.71 4.22 15.70
N LYS A 17 3.27 3.13 15.16
CA LYS A 17 3.27 2.84 13.70
C LYS A 17 1.88 2.86 13.09
N SER A 18 0.92 2.15 13.68
CA SER A 18 -0.46 2.07 13.17
C SER A 18 -1.16 3.43 13.25
N THR A 19 -0.92 4.22 14.29
CA THR A 19 -1.44 5.59 14.42
C THR A 19 -0.88 6.47 13.29
N LEU A 20 0.44 6.43 13.07
CA LEU A 20 1.08 7.19 12.00
C LEU A 20 0.59 6.72 10.63
N MET A 21 0.43 5.42 10.42
CA MET A 21 -0.12 4.87 9.19
C MET A 21 -1.55 5.34 8.93
N ASN A 22 -2.41 5.40 9.96
CA ASN A 22 -3.77 5.91 9.83
C ASN A 22 -3.78 7.39 9.41
N LEU A 23 -2.90 8.20 9.98
CA LEU A 23 -2.73 9.61 9.60
C LEU A 23 -2.24 9.73 8.15
N LEU A 24 -1.17 9.02 7.78
CA LEU A 24 -0.65 9.00 6.41
C LEU A 24 -1.67 8.48 5.41
N GLY A 25 -2.52 7.56 5.85
CA GLY A 25 -3.59 6.95 5.07
C GLY A 25 -4.87 7.80 4.97
N CYS A 26 -4.91 8.98 5.57
CA CYS A 26 -6.12 9.80 5.68
C CYS A 26 -7.32 9.02 6.27
N LEU A 27 -7.05 8.09 7.20
CA LEU A 27 -8.05 7.36 7.98
C LEU A 27 -8.35 8.05 9.31
N ASP A 28 -7.50 9.01 9.69
CA ASP A 28 -7.62 9.83 10.88
C ASP A 28 -7.01 11.21 10.60
N THR A 29 -7.30 12.19 11.45
CA THR A 29 -6.76 13.55 11.36
C THR A 29 -5.81 13.85 12.52
N PRO A 30 -4.71 14.59 12.28
CA PRO A 30 -3.79 14.93 13.36
C PRO A 30 -4.44 15.94 14.34
N THR A 31 -4.23 15.73 15.64
CA THR A 31 -4.66 16.69 16.67
C THR A 31 -3.94 18.04 16.52
N SER A 32 -2.70 18.01 16.03
CA SER A 32 -1.89 19.20 15.76
C SER A 32 -0.85 18.90 14.69
N GLY A 33 -0.28 19.96 14.08
CA GLY A 33 0.66 19.83 13.00
C GLY A 33 -0.01 19.91 11.63
N THR A 34 0.77 19.66 10.57
CA THR A 34 0.32 19.78 9.18
C THR A 34 0.73 18.55 8.39
N TYR A 35 -0.18 18.00 7.60
CA TYR A 35 0.12 16.93 6.66
C TYR A 35 -0.22 17.39 5.22
N ILE A 36 0.82 17.48 4.40
CA ILE A 36 0.70 17.82 2.98
C ILE A 36 0.82 16.54 2.16
N LEU A 37 -0.23 16.16 1.45
CA LEU A 37 -0.24 15.02 0.55
C LEU A 37 -0.40 15.51 -0.90
N ASN A 38 0.60 15.28 -1.72
CA ASN A 38 0.61 15.69 -3.14
C ASN A 38 0.19 17.16 -3.35
N GLY A 39 0.70 18.07 -2.49
CA GLY A 39 0.39 19.51 -2.53
C GLY A 39 -0.89 19.94 -1.82
N ASN A 40 -1.69 19.02 -1.31
CA ASN A 40 -2.93 19.32 -0.59
C ASN A 40 -2.69 19.20 0.94
N ASP A 41 -3.09 20.23 1.71
CA ASP A 41 -3.12 20.16 3.17
C ASP A 41 -4.37 19.36 3.61
N VAL A 42 -4.14 18.12 4.00
CA VAL A 42 -5.21 17.20 4.42
C VAL A 42 -5.48 17.25 5.93
N SER A 43 -4.71 18.03 6.69
CA SER A 43 -4.78 18.04 8.18
C SER A 43 -6.12 18.48 8.74
N LYS A 44 -6.91 19.22 7.98
CA LYS A 44 -8.17 19.85 8.41
C LYS A 44 -9.33 19.59 7.45
N MET A 45 -9.17 18.63 6.55
CA MET A 45 -10.25 18.26 5.62
C MET A 45 -11.39 17.55 6.35
N HIS A 46 -12.60 17.67 5.82
CA HIS A 46 -13.74 16.88 6.27
C HIS A 46 -13.66 15.44 5.78
N ASP A 47 -14.41 14.55 6.41
CA ASP A 47 -14.36 13.09 6.15
C ASP A 47 -14.63 12.75 4.68
N ASP A 48 -15.56 13.45 4.03
CA ASP A 48 -15.87 13.23 2.61
C ASP A 48 -14.70 13.60 1.70
N ASP A 49 -14.04 14.74 1.96
CA ASP A 49 -12.85 15.18 1.22
C ASP A 49 -11.67 14.22 1.46
N LEU A 50 -11.50 13.77 2.70
CA LEU A 50 -10.48 12.76 3.05
C LEU A 50 -10.75 11.43 2.34
N ALA A 51 -12.01 11.02 2.20
CA ALA A 51 -12.38 9.80 1.47
C ALA A 51 -12.04 9.91 -0.02
N GLU A 52 -12.28 11.07 -0.65
CA GLU A 52 -11.91 11.33 -2.04
C GLU A 52 -10.38 11.32 -2.23
N ILE A 53 -9.65 12.06 -1.40
CA ILE A 53 -8.18 12.10 -1.41
C ILE A 53 -7.61 10.68 -1.19
N ARG A 54 -8.11 9.95 -0.20
CA ARG A 54 -7.68 8.57 0.08
C ARG A 54 -7.87 7.67 -1.13
N ASN A 55 -9.02 7.72 -1.77
CA ASN A 55 -9.31 6.90 -2.96
C ASN A 55 -8.40 7.24 -4.14
N LYS A 56 -8.03 8.50 -4.30
CA LYS A 56 -7.24 9.01 -5.42
C LYS A 56 -5.73 8.87 -5.21
N GLU A 57 -5.26 9.22 -4.03
CA GLU A 57 -3.83 9.43 -3.77
C GLU A 57 -3.16 8.27 -3.02
N ILE A 58 -3.94 7.36 -2.41
CA ILE A 58 -3.40 6.33 -1.52
C ILE A 58 -3.82 4.93 -1.95
N GLY A 59 -2.83 4.06 -2.15
CA GLY A 59 -3.04 2.63 -2.32
C GLY A 59 -2.69 1.87 -1.05
N PHE A 60 -3.64 1.14 -0.48
CA PHE A 60 -3.42 0.33 0.72
C PHE A 60 -3.17 -1.14 0.39
N VAL A 61 -2.15 -1.70 1.04
CA VAL A 61 -1.86 -3.14 1.05
C VAL A 61 -1.76 -3.60 2.50
N PHE A 62 -2.55 -4.60 2.89
CA PHE A 62 -2.63 -5.09 4.27
C PHE A 62 -2.13 -6.52 4.38
N GLN A 63 -1.70 -6.91 5.58
CA GLN A 63 -1.29 -8.27 5.92
C GLN A 63 -2.37 -9.30 5.61
N THR A 64 -3.64 -8.99 5.88
CA THR A 64 -4.80 -9.88 5.70
C THR A 64 -5.45 -9.77 4.32
N PHE A 65 -4.78 -9.10 3.36
CA PHE A 65 -5.22 -8.86 1.98
C PHE A 65 -6.50 -8.00 1.86
N ASN A 66 -7.45 -8.13 2.76
CA ASN A 66 -8.74 -7.42 2.79
C ASN A 66 -9.50 -7.46 1.45
N LEU A 67 -9.50 -8.64 0.81
CA LEU A 67 -10.26 -8.87 -0.43
C LEU A 67 -11.71 -9.23 -0.11
N LEU A 68 -12.62 -8.77 -0.97
CA LEU A 68 -14.02 -9.16 -0.90
C LEU A 68 -14.15 -10.64 -1.30
N PRO A 69 -14.65 -11.52 -0.40
CA PRO A 69 -14.48 -12.97 -0.55
C PRO A 69 -15.36 -13.61 -1.66
N ARG A 70 -16.44 -12.91 -2.07
CA ARG A 70 -17.41 -13.41 -3.06
C ARG A 70 -17.32 -12.72 -4.42
N THR A 71 -16.27 -11.95 -4.64
CA THR A 71 -16.01 -11.23 -5.90
C THR A 71 -14.72 -11.74 -6.53
N THR A 72 -14.60 -11.62 -7.84
CA THR A 72 -13.41 -12.03 -8.58
C THR A 72 -12.19 -11.16 -8.26
N ALA A 73 -10.99 -11.60 -8.64
CA ALA A 73 -9.79 -10.76 -8.58
C ALA A 73 -9.97 -9.47 -9.38
N LEU A 74 -10.58 -9.58 -10.58
CA LEU A 74 -10.89 -8.45 -11.44
C LEU A 74 -11.79 -7.42 -10.75
N ASP A 75 -12.89 -7.88 -10.13
CA ASP A 75 -13.84 -7.00 -9.45
C ASP A 75 -13.24 -6.37 -8.18
N ASN A 76 -12.43 -7.12 -7.42
CA ASN A 76 -11.69 -6.58 -6.28
C ASN A 76 -10.76 -5.45 -6.70
N VAL A 77 -10.03 -5.60 -7.81
CA VAL A 77 -9.12 -4.56 -8.33
C VAL A 77 -9.89 -3.38 -8.90
N ALA A 78 -11.02 -3.60 -9.57
CA ALA A 78 -11.85 -2.54 -10.13
C ALA A 78 -12.61 -1.70 -9.08
N LEU A 79 -12.74 -2.19 -7.84
CA LEU A 79 -13.57 -1.57 -6.80
C LEU A 79 -13.23 -0.10 -6.51
N PRO A 80 -11.96 0.32 -6.32
CA PRO A 80 -11.64 1.72 -6.06
C PRO A 80 -12.06 2.67 -7.19
N MET A 81 -12.08 2.20 -8.42
CA MET A 81 -12.49 2.98 -9.58
C MET A 81 -14.01 3.23 -9.62
N ILE A 82 -14.81 2.42 -8.93
CA ILE A 82 -16.25 2.67 -8.77
C ILE A 82 -16.45 3.96 -7.97
N TYR A 83 -15.72 4.10 -6.87
CA TYR A 83 -15.77 5.30 -6.02
C TYR A 83 -15.16 6.53 -6.71
N ALA A 84 -14.23 6.33 -7.64
CA ALA A 84 -13.66 7.38 -8.47
C ALA A 84 -14.56 7.79 -9.66
N GLY A 85 -15.73 7.16 -9.84
CA GLY A 85 -16.71 7.53 -10.86
C GLY A 85 -16.44 7.02 -12.28
N TYR A 86 -15.48 6.11 -12.47
CA TYR A 86 -15.18 5.55 -13.79
C TYR A 86 -16.30 4.65 -14.32
N SER A 87 -16.51 4.65 -15.63
CA SER A 87 -17.45 3.77 -16.29
C SER A 87 -17.04 2.29 -16.20
N LYS A 88 -18.00 1.38 -16.35
CA LYS A 88 -17.71 -0.07 -16.26
C LYS A 88 -16.64 -0.54 -17.26
N PRO A 89 -16.64 -0.13 -18.55
CA PRO A 89 -15.59 -0.52 -19.49
C PRO A 89 -14.20 -0.05 -19.05
N GLU A 90 -14.05 1.21 -18.64
CA GLU A 90 -12.77 1.77 -18.19
C GLU A 90 -12.21 1.02 -16.96
N ARG A 91 -13.07 0.72 -15.99
CA ARG A 91 -12.67 -0.03 -14.78
C ARG A 91 -12.14 -1.42 -15.12
N ILE A 92 -12.86 -2.14 -15.98
CA ILE A 92 -12.50 -3.50 -16.36
C ILE A 92 -11.19 -3.52 -17.14
N GLU A 93 -11.02 -2.62 -18.09
CA GLU A 93 -9.78 -2.52 -18.87
C GLU A 93 -8.59 -2.20 -17.97
N ARG A 94 -8.70 -1.17 -17.12
CA ARG A 94 -7.64 -0.80 -16.21
C ARG A 94 -7.31 -1.90 -15.20
N ALA A 95 -8.32 -2.57 -14.65
CA ALA A 95 -8.11 -3.68 -13.71
C ALA A 95 -7.37 -4.85 -14.38
N LYS A 96 -7.67 -5.17 -15.65
CA LYS A 96 -6.95 -6.19 -16.43
C LYS A 96 -5.49 -5.82 -16.65
N GLU A 97 -5.21 -4.56 -17.00
CA GLU A 97 -3.84 -4.07 -17.14
C GLU A 97 -3.03 -4.29 -15.86
N VAL A 98 -3.56 -3.84 -14.71
CA VAL A 98 -2.84 -3.91 -13.44
C VAL A 98 -2.69 -5.35 -12.96
N LEU A 99 -3.70 -6.20 -13.14
CA LEU A 99 -3.59 -7.64 -12.85
C LEU A 99 -2.51 -8.32 -13.71
N THR A 100 -2.39 -7.92 -14.96
CA THR A 100 -1.31 -8.40 -15.84
C THR A 100 0.07 -7.94 -15.35
N GLN A 101 0.19 -6.68 -14.92
CA GLN A 101 1.44 -6.13 -14.35
C GLN A 101 1.91 -6.89 -13.11
N VAL A 102 1.00 -7.38 -12.28
CA VAL A 102 1.36 -8.17 -11.10
C VAL A 102 1.42 -9.69 -11.37
N GLY A 103 1.35 -10.12 -12.64
CA GLY A 103 1.49 -11.52 -13.06
C GLY A 103 0.28 -12.40 -12.78
N LEU A 104 -0.94 -11.86 -12.87
CA LEU A 104 -2.21 -12.56 -12.63
C LEU A 104 -3.16 -12.53 -13.83
N SER A 105 -2.63 -12.47 -15.06
CA SER A 105 -3.45 -12.43 -16.29
C SER A 105 -4.36 -13.65 -16.47
N ASP A 106 -3.97 -14.80 -15.93
CA ASP A 106 -4.70 -16.07 -16.01
C ASP A 106 -5.57 -16.36 -14.77
N ARG A 107 -5.67 -15.38 -13.83
CA ARG A 107 -6.39 -15.52 -12.55
C ARG A 107 -7.48 -14.47 -12.33
N MET A 108 -7.82 -13.69 -13.34
CA MET A 108 -8.73 -12.55 -13.23
C MET A 108 -10.14 -12.92 -12.74
N ASP A 109 -10.64 -14.08 -13.16
CA ASP A 109 -11.97 -14.59 -12.82
C ASP A 109 -12.02 -15.42 -11.52
N HIS A 110 -10.87 -15.62 -10.86
CA HIS A 110 -10.80 -16.40 -9.62
C HIS A 110 -11.26 -15.58 -8.43
N GLN A 111 -11.96 -16.23 -7.50
CA GLN A 111 -12.30 -15.67 -6.19
C GLN A 111 -11.14 -15.87 -5.20
N PRO A 112 -11.05 -15.07 -4.11
CA PRO A 112 -9.96 -15.15 -3.14
C PRO A 112 -9.71 -16.55 -2.55
N ASN A 113 -10.76 -17.36 -2.36
CA ASN A 113 -10.64 -18.74 -1.88
C ASN A 113 -10.02 -19.72 -2.89
N GLN A 114 -9.91 -19.33 -4.15
CA GLN A 114 -9.30 -20.10 -5.24
C GLN A 114 -7.85 -19.68 -5.51
N LEU A 115 -7.34 -18.70 -4.74
CA LEU A 115 -6.01 -18.11 -4.91
C LEU A 115 -5.10 -18.49 -3.73
N SER A 116 -3.80 -18.70 -4.03
CA SER A 116 -2.78 -18.84 -2.99
C SER A 116 -2.59 -17.54 -2.19
N GLY A 117 -1.89 -17.59 -1.06
CA GLY A 117 -1.57 -16.41 -0.25
C GLY A 117 -0.87 -15.33 -1.07
N GLY A 118 0.17 -15.68 -1.82
CA GLY A 118 0.91 -14.77 -2.69
C GLY A 118 0.06 -14.20 -3.82
N GLN A 119 -0.81 -15.01 -4.43
CA GLN A 119 -1.75 -14.52 -5.45
C GLN A 119 -2.76 -13.53 -4.85
N ARG A 120 -3.31 -13.79 -3.66
CA ARG A 120 -4.18 -12.84 -2.95
C ARG A 120 -3.47 -11.53 -2.65
N GLN A 121 -2.19 -11.59 -2.23
CA GLN A 121 -1.40 -10.39 -1.99
C GLN A 121 -1.15 -9.60 -3.28
N ARG A 122 -0.85 -10.27 -4.39
CA ARG A 122 -0.73 -9.62 -5.70
C ARG A 122 -2.05 -8.95 -6.14
N VAL A 123 -3.21 -9.54 -5.86
CA VAL A 123 -4.52 -8.88 -6.08
C VAL A 123 -4.66 -7.64 -5.22
N ALA A 124 -4.28 -7.69 -3.93
CA ALA A 124 -4.31 -6.53 -3.04
C ALA A 124 -3.37 -5.41 -3.52
N VAL A 125 -2.17 -5.75 -4.01
CA VAL A 125 -1.23 -4.80 -4.63
C VAL A 125 -1.82 -4.20 -5.91
N ALA A 126 -2.40 -5.01 -6.79
CA ALA A 126 -3.07 -4.53 -8.00
C ALA A 126 -4.22 -3.55 -7.67
N ARG A 127 -5.04 -3.87 -6.68
CA ARG A 127 -6.09 -2.97 -6.19
C ARG A 127 -5.54 -1.64 -5.69
N ALA A 128 -4.41 -1.67 -4.99
CA ALA A 128 -3.74 -0.46 -4.51
C ALA A 128 -3.23 0.43 -5.67
N LEU A 129 -2.82 -0.16 -6.79
CA LEU A 129 -2.24 0.54 -7.95
C LEU A 129 -3.27 1.06 -8.96
N VAL A 130 -4.52 0.59 -8.90
CA VAL A 130 -5.48 0.78 -10.00
C VAL A 130 -5.78 2.25 -10.30
N ASN A 131 -5.88 3.09 -9.28
CA ASN A 131 -6.11 4.55 -9.39
C ASN A 131 -4.83 5.38 -9.61
N LYS A 132 -3.66 4.73 -9.79
CA LYS A 132 -2.35 5.42 -9.93
C LYS A 132 -2.06 6.35 -8.75
N PRO A 133 -2.06 5.84 -7.52
CA PRO A 133 -1.92 6.68 -6.32
C PRO A 133 -0.54 7.32 -6.23
N SER A 134 -0.43 8.39 -5.42
CA SER A 134 0.85 9.06 -5.13
C SER A 134 1.69 8.28 -4.11
N ILE A 135 1.03 7.49 -3.25
CA ILE A 135 1.66 6.71 -2.19
C ILE A 135 1.05 5.32 -2.11
N ILE A 136 1.92 4.31 -1.96
CA ILE A 136 1.52 2.95 -1.56
C ILE A 136 1.87 2.79 -0.07
N LEU A 137 0.87 2.53 0.76
CA LEU A 137 1.02 2.18 2.17
C LEU A 137 0.85 0.67 2.35
N ALA A 138 1.91 -0.02 2.76
CA ALA A 138 1.90 -1.46 2.94
C ALA A 138 2.15 -1.82 4.42
N ASP A 139 1.12 -2.36 5.07
CA ASP A 139 1.14 -2.78 6.48
C ASP A 139 1.40 -4.28 6.58
N GLU A 140 2.58 -4.64 7.09
CA GLU A 140 3.06 -6.03 7.24
C GLU A 140 2.75 -6.88 5.99
N PRO A 141 3.16 -6.45 4.77
CA PRO A 141 2.65 -7.02 3.52
C PRO A 141 3.05 -8.48 3.28
N THR A 142 3.97 -9.01 4.07
CA THR A 142 4.51 -10.37 3.98
C THR A 142 4.13 -11.25 5.16
N GLY A 143 3.54 -10.72 6.21
CA GLY A 143 3.34 -11.40 7.50
C GLY A 143 2.46 -12.67 7.47
N ASN A 144 1.71 -12.91 6.38
CA ASN A 144 0.90 -14.12 6.16
C ASN A 144 1.42 -14.99 4.99
N LEU A 145 2.69 -14.82 4.59
CA LEU A 145 3.29 -15.48 3.45
C LEU A 145 4.48 -16.35 3.88
N ASP A 146 4.78 -17.38 3.11
CA ASP A 146 6.03 -18.10 3.25
C ASP A 146 7.23 -17.26 2.75
N SER A 147 8.43 -17.62 3.20
CA SER A 147 9.66 -16.84 2.93
C SER A 147 9.93 -16.63 1.44
N LYS A 148 9.68 -17.65 0.60
CA LYS A 148 9.88 -17.53 -0.84
C LYS A 148 8.90 -16.53 -1.47
N THR A 149 7.65 -16.65 -1.12
CA THR A 149 6.58 -15.74 -1.59
C THR A 149 6.82 -14.33 -1.06
N SER A 150 7.30 -14.16 0.17
CA SER A 150 7.67 -12.86 0.74
C SER A 150 8.71 -12.15 -0.11
N VAL A 151 9.77 -12.83 -0.52
CA VAL A 151 10.80 -12.27 -1.43
C VAL A 151 10.20 -11.83 -2.76
N GLU A 152 9.28 -12.62 -3.33
CA GLU A 152 8.62 -12.26 -4.59
C GLU A 152 7.73 -11.00 -4.45
N ILE A 153 7.02 -10.86 -3.34
CA ILE A 153 6.20 -9.67 -3.06
C ILE A 153 7.09 -8.45 -2.80
N MET A 154 8.20 -8.61 -2.08
CA MET A 154 9.13 -7.49 -1.86
C MET A 154 9.80 -7.03 -3.16
N LYS A 155 10.14 -7.93 -4.09
CA LYS A 155 10.60 -7.57 -5.43
C LYS A 155 9.53 -6.79 -6.20
N LEU A 156 8.27 -7.20 -6.11
CA LEU A 156 7.16 -6.46 -6.73
C LEU A 156 7.06 -5.02 -6.19
N PHE A 157 7.26 -4.79 -4.88
CA PHE A 157 7.33 -3.44 -4.33
C PHE A 157 8.54 -2.65 -4.85
N GLY A 158 9.69 -3.32 -5.03
CA GLY A 158 10.86 -2.74 -5.68
C GLY A 158 10.56 -2.26 -7.11
N ASP A 159 9.90 -3.09 -7.91
CA ASP A 159 9.48 -2.75 -9.28
C ASP A 159 8.50 -1.57 -9.30
N ILE A 160 7.54 -1.54 -8.37
CA ILE A 160 6.59 -0.45 -8.19
C ILE A 160 7.32 0.85 -7.84
N HIS A 161 8.29 0.80 -6.94
CA HIS A 161 9.13 1.95 -6.60
C HIS A 161 9.96 2.40 -7.79
N ALA A 162 10.62 1.49 -8.49
CA ALA A 162 11.41 1.78 -9.69
C ALA A 162 10.59 2.45 -10.81
N ALA A 163 9.28 2.16 -10.87
CA ALA A 163 8.33 2.83 -11.76
C ALA A 163 7.95 4.26 -11.30
N GLY A 164 8.53 4.77 -10.20
CA GLY A 164 8.37 6.15 -9.71
C GLY A 164 7.34 6.33 -8.59
N ASN A 165 6.78 5.24 -8.04
CA ASN A 165 5.84 5.35 -6.93
C ASN A 165 6.57 5.56 -5.60
N THR A 166 5.94 6.31 -4.69
CA THR A 166 6.36 6.36 -3.28
C THR A 166 5.84 5.13 -2.57
N VAL A 167 6.71 4.39 -1.89
CA VAL A 167 6.35 3.19 -1.12
C VAL A 167 6.69 3.38 0.35
N ILE A 168 5.74 3.16 1.22
CA ILE A 168 5.91 3.19 2.67
C ILE A 168 5.53 1.81 3.22
N LEU A 169 6.52 1.08 3.70
CA LEU A 169 6.35 -0.19 4.40
C LEU A 169 6.20 0.07 5.89
N VAL A 170 5.22 -0.54 6.52
CA VAL A 170 5.13 -0.64 7.97
C VAL A 170 5.46 -2.09 8.33
N THR A 171 6.54 -2.30 9.07
CA THR A 171 6.96 -3.65 9.47
C THR A 171 7.75 -3.63 10.77
N HIS A 172 7.81 -4.76 11.45
CA HIS A 172 8.71 -5.01 12.58
C HIS A 172 9.84 -5.98 12.21
N GLU A 173 9.85 -6.51 10.97
CA GLU A 173 10.83 -7.46 10.47
C GLU A 173 12.00 -6.70 9.81
N GLU A 174 13.24 -6.96 10.30
CA GLU A 174 14.45 -6.28 9.79
C GLU A 174 14.78 -6.67 8.34
N ASP A 175 14.55 -7.90 7.97
CA ASP A 175 14.78 -8.42 6.62
C ASP A 175 13.81 -7.81 5.59
N ILE A 176 12.58 -7.53 5.98
CA ILE A 176 11.60 -6.83 5.14
C ILE A 176 11.95 -5.34 5.05
N ALA A 177 12.33 -4.70 6.15
CA ALA A 177 12.78 -3.31 6.13
C ALA A 177 14.05 -3.10 5.30
N ALA A 178 14.90 -4.12 5.16
CA ALA A 178 16.11 -4.07 4.36
C ALA A 178 15.87 -3.79 2.86
N TYR A 179 14.67 -4.01 2.33
CA TYR A 179 14.32 -3.64 0.95
C TYR A 179 14.12 -2.12 0.76
N ALA A 180 13.82 -1.39 1.83
CA ALA A 180 13.61 0.05 1.74
C ALA A 180 14.94 0.82 1.71
N HIS A 181 14.95 1.98 1.03
CA HIS A 181 16.13 2.84 0.90
C HIS A 181 16.37 3.73 2.12
N ARG A 182 15.35 3.88 2.98
CA ARG A 182 15.39 4.67 4.21
C ARG A 182 14.57 3.97 5.29
N ILE A 183 15.10 3.93 6.50
CA ILE A 183 14.45 3.29 7.64
C ILE A 183 14.21 4.34 8.72
N ILE A 184 12.95 4.53 9.09
CA ILE A 184 12.51 5.39 10.19
C ILE A 184 12.05 4.48 11.34
N ARG A 185 12.67 4.60 12.49
CA ARG A 185 12.31 3.84 13.69
C ARG A 185 11.49 4.69 14.63
N LEU A 186 10.38 4.14 15.06
CA LEU A 186 9.47 4.76 16.03
C LEU A 186 9.60 4.04 17.37
N ARG A 187 9.59 4.83 18.44
CA ARG A 187 9.53 4.36 19.81
C ARG A 187 8.69 5.31 20.66
N ASP A 188 7.73 4.78 21.39
CA ASP A 188 6.85 5.54 22.29
C ASP A 188 6.23 6.81 21.66
N GLY A 189 5.83 6.71 20.39
CA GLY A 189 5.21 7.80 19.62
C GLY A 189 6.21 8.83 19.06
N LEU A 190 7.51 8.61 19.21
CA LEU A 190 8.57 9.52 18.72
C LEU A 190 9.42 8.83 17.66
N ILE A 191 10.08 9.64 16.82
CA ILE A 191 11.11 9.17 15.90
C ILE A 191 12.40 8.93 16.69
N GLU A 192 12.77 7.67 16.87
CA GLU A 192 14.03 7.27 17.53
C GLU A 192 15.22 7.43 16.58
N SER A 193 15.05 7.08 15.32
CA SER A 193 16.08 7.25 14.28
C SER A 193 15.46 7.35 12.89
N ASP A 194 16.19 8.00 11.99
CA ASP A 194 15.82 8.21 10.60
C ASP A 194 17.09 8.17 9.74
N ASN A 195 17.33 7.03 9.08
CA ASN A 195 18.59 6.77 8.42
C ASN A 195 18.38 6.26 6.98
N ALA A 196 19.23 6.71 6.07
CA ALA A 196 19.37 6.07 4.77
C ALA A 196 19.85 4.63 4.94
N ASN A 197 19.36 3.73 4.10
CA ASN A 197 19.78 2.32 4.02
C ASN A 197 20.56 2.09 2.71
N PRO A 198 21.88 2.36 2.67
CA PRO A 198 22.69 2.22 1.46
C PRO A 198 22.91 0.76 1.02
N LYS A 199 22.53 -0.20 1.88
CA LYS A 199 22.65 -1.65 1.63
C LYS A 199 21.29 -2.29 1.37
N HIS A 200 20.31 -1.52 0.86
CA HIS A 200 19.01 -2.08 0.49
C HIS A 200 19.14 -3.21 -0.53
N LEU A 201 18.25 -4.20 -0.42
CA LEU A 201 18.23 -5.42 -1.22
C LEU A 201 17.56 -5.22 -2.58
#